data_562f3be1e3c2da8af9662a321f28c4f1
#
_entry.id   562f3be1e3c2da8af9662a321f28c4f1
#
_cell.length_a   1.000
_cell.length_b   1.000
_cell.length_c   1.000
_cell.angle_alpha   90.00
_cell.angle_beta   90.00
_cell.angle_gamma   90.00
#
_symmetry.space_group_name_H-M   'P 1'
#
loop_
_entity.id
_entity.type
_entity.pdbx_description
1 polymer ?
#
loop_
_entity_poly.entity_id
_entity_poly.type
_entity_poly.pdbx_seq_one_letter_code
_entity_poly.pdbx_strand_id
1 'polypeptide(L)'
;MQDIRNSYSGGRTAGIVGLLTIFLVLLAAVPSDAIINQEAAEIDAKTEEALKAFEAKVPQAKDLLKGAKGYLVMPALYKAGFIGAAQYGEGALRVNGKTVDYYNFAALSFGAQAGAEKTSLLLLFNSDDALTNFRKAPGFEVGVDANVTLITIGETGSFDSTKAGQPILAFVFGQRGLMAGVTLKGAKFTKLDRD
;
A
#
# COMPACT_ATOMS: atom_id res chain seq x y z
N MET A 1 3.29 -8.80 78.58
CA MET A 1 3.64 -7.45 78.99
C MET A 1 3.92 -6.64 77.68
N GLN A 2 3.10 -5.62 77.45
CA GLN A 2 3.09 -4.58 76.41
C GLN A 2 2.78 -4.96 74.98
N ASP A 3 1.69 -4.58 74.72
CA ASP A 3 0.81 -4.15 73.63
C ASP A 3 1.53 -3.17 72.68
N ILE A 4 1.50 -3.47 71.38
CA ILE A 4 1.75 -2.47 70.37
C ILE A 4 0.66 -2.54 69.33
N ARG A 5 -0.24 -1.54 69.37
CA ARG A 5 -1.32 -1.32 68.46
C ARG A 5 -0.79 -0.82 67.13
N ASN A 6 -1.15 -1.49 66.11
CA ASN A 6 -0.87 -1.12 64.71
C ASN A 6 -1.97 -0.19 64.20
N SER A 7 -1.62 1.07 63.96
CA SER A 7 -2.45 2.08 63.34
C SER A 7 -2.28 2.04 61.83
N TYR A 8 -3.25 1.51 61.10
CA TYR A 8 -3.31 1.66 59.65
C TYR A 8 -4.05 2.93 59.27
N SER A 9 -3.27 3.91 58.79
CA SER A 9 -3.74 5.13 58.13
C SER A 9 -4.19 4.80 56.71
N GLY A 10 -5.47 4.97 56.43
CA GLY A 10 -6.04 4.91 55.10
C GLY A 10 -5.64 6.13 54.29
N GLY A 11 -5.05 5.91 53.13
CA GLY A 11 -4.65 6.96 52.16
C GLY A 11 -5.20 6.69 50.75
N ARG A 12 -6.28 7.30 50.40
CA ARG A 12 -6.65 8.02 49.17
C ARG A 12 -6.19 7.37 47.85
N THR A 13 -7.03 6.48 47.31
CA THR A 13 -6.99 6.05 45.90
C THR A 13 -8.25 6.47 45.13
N ALA A 14 -8.58 7.76 45.16
CA ALA A 14 -9.79 8.30 44.51
C ALA A 14 -9.45 9.40 43.46
N GLY A 15 -8.39 9.21 42.67
CA GLY A 15 -7.97 10.27 41.75
C GLY A 15 -7.61 9.85 40.30
N ILE A 16 -7.58 8.57 39.97
CA ILE A 16 -7.03 8.13 38.65
C ILE A 16 -8.12 7.53 37.73
N VAL A 17 -9.29 7.17 38.25
CA VAL A 17 -10.35 6.56 37.41
C VAL A 17 -11.16 7.59 36.63
N GLY A 18 -11.13 8.87 36.99
CA GLY A 18 -11.92 9.92 36.35
C GLY A 18 -11.33 10.49 35.03
N LEU A 19 -10.03 10.29 34.77
CA LEU A 19 -9.40 10.86 33.58
C LEU A 19 -9.39 9.92 32.37
N LEU A 20 -9.54 8.62 32.58
CA LEU A 20 -9.56 7.64 31.47
C LEU A 20 -10.91 7.56 30.76
N THR A 21 -12.01 7.93 31.44
CA THR A 21 -13.36 7.88 30.84
C THR A 21 -13.67 9.07 29.93
N ILE A 22 -12.99 10.20 30.07
CA ILE A 22 -13.21 11.38 29.21
C ILE A 22 -12.51 11.25 27.86
N PHE A 23 -11.42 10.47 27.78
CA PHE A 23 -10.69 10.25 26.50
C PHE A 23 -11.40 9.28 25.56
N LEU A 24 -12.26 8.39 26.08
CA LEU A 24 -12.98 7.41 25.26
C LEU A 24 -14.25 7.96 24.60
N VAL A 25 -14.78 9.07 25.08
CA VAL A 25 -16.05 9.67 24.57
C VAL A 25 -15.82 10.62 23.40
N LEU A 26 -14.60 11.15 23.20
CA LEU A 26 -14.30 12.02 22.06
C LEU A 26 -13.97 11.29 20.75
N LEU A 27 -13.81 9.96 20.79
CA LEU A 27 -13.54 9.15 19.59
C LEU A 27 -14.81 8.70 18.85
N ALA A 28 -15.99 8.99 19.39
CA ALA A 28 -17.27 8.45 18.91
C ALA A 28 -18.04 9.36 17.94
N ALA A 29 -17.46 10.43 17.43
CA ALA A 29 -18.22 11.45 16.68
C ALA A 29 -17.68 11.79 15.28
N VAL A 30 -16.71 11.02 14.75
CA VAL A 30 -16.32 11.17 13.34
C VAL A 30 -17.18 10.20 12.53
N PRO A 31 -18.04 10.66 11.62
CA PRO A 31 -18.82 9.78 10.76
C PRO A 31 -17.87 8.91 9.92
N SER A 32 -18.16 7.63 9.80
CA SER A 32 -17.33 6.66 9.06
C SER A 32 -17.03 7.14 7.64
N ASP A 33 -18.00 7.77 7.00
CA ASP A 33 -17.87 8.31 5.64
C ASP A 33 -16.82 9.43 5.55
N ALA A 34 -16.67 10.25 6.60
CA ALA A 34 -15.65 11.31 6.62
C ALA A 34 -14.23 10.72 6.74
N ILE A 35 -14.07 9.63 7.48
CA ILE A 35 -12.79 8.92 7.60
C ILE A 35 -12.45 8.25 6.26
N ILE A 36 -13.39 7.56 5.64
CA ILE A 36 -13.22 6.88 4.35
C ILE A 36 -12.83 7.88 3.26
N ASN A 37 -13.53 9.01 3.17
CA ASN A 37 -13.22 10.07 2.21
C ASN A 37 -11.84 10.72 2.45
N GLN A 38 -11.43 10.87 3.70
CA GLN A 38 -10.10 11.40 4.02
C GLN A 38 -8.99 10.42 3.61
N GLU A 39 -9.19 9.13 3.84
CA GLU A 39 -8.25 8.09 3.44
C GLU A 39 -8.15 7.97 1.90
N ALA A 40 -9.27 8.04 1.18
CA ALA A 40 -9.31 8.08 -0.28
C ALA A 40 -8.54 9.27 -0.84
N ALA A 41 -8.77 10.47 -0.31
CA ALA A 41 -8.06 11.68 -0.73
C ALA A 41 -6.54 11.60 -0.44
N GLU A 42 -6.15 10.98 0.66
CA GLU A 42 -4.73 10.75 0.98
C GLU A 42 -4.07 9.78 0.02
N ILE A 43 -4.75 8.68 -0.35
CA ILE A 43 -4.26 7.73 -1.36
C ILE A 43 -4.11 8.43 -2.70
N ASP A 44 -5.09 9.25 -3.12
CA ASP A 44 -5.03 9.99 -4.37
C ASP A 44 -3.88 11.00 -4.40
N ALA A 45 -3.67 11.75 -3.34
CA ALA A 45 -2.54 12.69 -3.25
C ALA A 45 -1.19 11.97 -3.36
N LYS A 46 -1.01 10.87 -2.64
CA LYS A 46 0.21 10.04 -2.72
C LYS A 46 0.38 9.40 -4.10
N THR A 47 -0.72 9.01 -4.76
CA THR A 47 -0.74 8.48 -6.12
C THR A 47 -0.22 9.52 -7.11
N GLU A 48 -0.66 10.78 -7.00
CA GLU A 48 -0.15 11.88 -7.84
C GLU A 48 1.35 12.11 -7.64
N GLU A 49 1.82 12.10 -6.40
CA GLU A 49 3.25 12.24 -6.11
C GLU A 49 4.07 11.10 -6.74
N ALA A 50 3.59 9.85 -6.62
CA ALA A 50 4.23 8.69 -7.20
C ALA A 50 4.25 8.73 -8.73
N LEU A 51 3.16 9.18 -9.37
CA LEU A 51 3.10 9.36 -10.82
C LEU A 51 4.09 10.42 -11.29
N LYS A 52 4.17 11.57 -10.63
CA LYS A 52 5.18 12.60 -10.93
C LYS A 52 6.60 12.06 -10.80
N ALA A 53 6.87 11.27 -9.76
CA ALA A 53 8.18 10.64 -9.57
C ALA A 53 8.49 9.62 -10.67
N PHE A 54 7.50 8.84 -11.11
CA PHE A 54 7.63 7.91 -12.24
C PHE A 54 7.91 8.65 -13.54
N GLU A 55 7.13 9.68 -13.86
CA GLU A 55 7.31 10.51 -15.06
C GLU A 55 8.67 11.21 -15.09
N ALA A 56 9.15 11.69 -13.96
CA ALA A 56 10.46 12.32 -13.86
C ALA A 56 11.62 11.32 -14.09
N LYS A 57 11.38 10.03 -13.76
CA LYS A 57 12.41 9.00 -13.82
C LYS A 57 12.42 8.20 -15.12
N VAL A 58 11.25 8.01 -15.74
CA VAL A 58 11.08 7.18 -16.95
C VAL A 58 10.76 8.08 -18.14
N PRO A 59 11.66 8.24 -19.12
CA PRO A 59 11.45 9.14 -20.25
C PRO A 59 10.18 8.86 -21.06
N GLN A 60 9.77 7.58 -21.18
CA GLN A 60 8.58 7.14 -21.92
C GLN A 60 7.31 7.07 -21.04
N ALA A 61 7.36 7.52 -19.78
CA ALA A 61 6.26 7.37 -18.83
C ALA A 61 4.93 7.90 -19.36
N LYS A 62 4.94 9.10 -19.94
CA LYS A 62 3.72 9.76 -20.47
C LYS A 62 3.08 8.95 -21.59
N ASP A 63 3.87 8.42 -22.50
CA ASP A 63 3.37 7.62 -23.62
C ASP A 63 2.82 6.28 -23.12
N LEU A 64 3.51 5.64 -22.16
CA LEU A 64 3.04 4.42 -21.53
C LEU A 64 1.70 4.63 -20.82
N LEU A 65 1.58 5.67 -19.99
CA LEU A 65 0.34 5.98 -19.25
C LEU A 65 -0.82 6.34 -20.20
N LYS A 66 -0.53 7.09 -21.27
CA LYS A 66 -1.51 7.48 -22.29
C LYS A 66 -1.98 6.29 -23.13
N GLY A 67 -1.09 5.35 -23.44
CA GLY A 67 -1.40 4.16 -24.23
C GLY A 67 -2.14 3.07 -23.46
N ALA A 68 -2.07 3.09 -22.13
CA ALA A 68 -2.70 2.10 -21.27
C ALA A 68 -4.22 2.24 -21.19
N LYS A 69 -4.93 1.12 -21.02
CA LYS A 69 -6.37 1.06 -20.74
C LYS A 69 -6.70 1.50 -19.32
N GLY A 70 -5.76 1.33 -18.41
CA GLY A 70 -5.78 1.78 -17.03
C GLY A 70 -4.46 1.48 -16.34
N TYR A 71 -4.26 2.05 -15.17
CA TYR A 71 -3.07 1.79 -14.37
C TYR A 71 -3.38 1.90 -12.88
N LEU A 72 -2.83 0.96 -12.11
CA LEU A 72 -2.90 0.95 -10.65
C LEU A 72 -1.58 1.45 -10.09
N VAL A 73 -1.63 2.44 -9.24
CA VAL A 73 -0.45 2.99 -8.56
C VAL A 73 -0.50 2.65 -7.09
N MET A 74 0.54 1.97 -6.62
CA MET A 74 0.82 1.76 -5.21
C MET A 74 1.95 2.71 -4.80
N PRO A 75 1.66 3.88 -4.21
CA PRO A 75 2.66 4.92 -3.95
C PRO A 75 3.68 4.51 -2.90
N ALA A 76 3.29 3.59 -2.01
CA ALA A 76 4.16 3.06 -0.98
C ALA A 76 3.82 1.61 -0.67
N LEU A 77 4.73 0.70 -1.00
CA LEU A 77 4.75 -0.68 -0.52
C LEU A 77 5.79 -0.76 0.58
N TYR A 78 5.36 -1.09 1.78
CA TYR A 78 6.24 -1.29 2.94
C TYR A 78 6.52 -2.78 3.08
N LYS A 79 7.78 -3.14 3.12
CA LYS A 79 8.24 -4.50 3.33
C LYS A 79 9.06 -4.54 4.62
N ALA A 80 8.76 -5.49 5.49
CA ALA A 80 9.49 -5.71 6.73
C ALA A 80 9.55 -7.20 7.08
N GLY A 81 10.68 -7.64 7.63
CA GLY A 81 10.88 -9.01 8.07
C GLY A 81 12.32 -9.37 8.40
N PHE A 82 12.52 -10.61 8.84
CA PHE A 82 13.84 -11.13 9.22
C PHE A 82 14.18 -12.46 8.49
N ILE A 83 13.37 -13.52 8.63
CA ILE A 83 13.51 -14.80 7.91
C ILE A 83 12.44 -14.90 6.81
N GLY A 84 11.30 -14.26 7.05
CA GLY A 84 10.25 -14.01 6.08
C GLY A 84 9.89 -12.54 6.13
N ALA A 85 9.43 -11.98 5.03
CA ALA A 85 8.99 -10.60 4.97
C ALA A 85 7.55 -10.52 4.47
N ALA A 86 6.76 -9.68 5.14
CA ALA A 86 5.45 -9.25 4.67
C ALA A 86 5.60 -7.90 3.93
N GLN A 87 4.85 -7.76 2.86
CA GLN A 87 4.77 -6.51 2.09
C GLN A 87 3.31 -6.07 2.00
N TYR A 88 3.06 -4.80 2.25
CA TYR A 88 1.72 -4.21 2.24
C TYR A 88 1.76 -2.78 1.73
N GLY A 89 0.67 -2.36 1.08
CA GLY A 89 0.41 -0.98 0.71
C GLY A 89 -0.96 -0.82 0.10
N GLU A 90 -1.37 0.43 -0.07
CA GLU A 90 -2.63 0.81 -0.69
C GLU A 90 -2.39 1.74 -1.87
N GLY A 91 -3.32 1.74 -2.83
CA GLY A 91 -3.19 2.55 -4.02
C GLY A 91 -4.50 2.71 -4.78
N ALA A 92 -4.43 3.53 -5.84
CA ALA A 92 -5.57 3.89 -6.67
C ALA A 92 -5.43 3.36 -8.10
N LEU A 93 -6.51 2.77 -8.61
CA LEU A 93 -6.66 2.40 -10.01
C LEU A 93 -7.23 3.58 -10.79
N ARG A 94 -6.56 3.96 -11.87
CA ARG A 94 -6.99 5.04 -12.75
C ARG A 94 -7.33 4.53 -14.14
N VAL A 95 -8.45 5.03 -14.65
CA VAL A 95 -8.90 4.83 -16.03
C VAL A 95 -9.18 6.20 -16.64
N ASN A 96 -8.60 6.49 -17.79
CA ASN A 96 -8.65 7.81 -18.41
C ASN A 96 -8.22 8.95 -17.46
N GLY A 97 -7.23 8.70 -16.62
CA GLY A 97 -6.68 9.66 -15.66
C GLY A 97 -7.53 9.91 -14.41
N LYS A 98 -8.68 9.26 -14.25
CA LYS A 98 -9.57 9.38 -13.09
C LYS A 98 -9.47 8.15 -12.21
N THR A 99 -9.45 8.33 -10.90
CA THR A 99 -9.57 7.22 -9.94
C THR A 99 -10.94 6.57 -10.08
N VAL A 100 -10.97 5.25 -10.21
CA VAL A 100 -12.17 4.44 -10.37
C VAL A 100 -12.33 3.39 -9.26
N ASP A 101 -11.25 2.96 -8.66
CA ASP A 101 -11.25 1.97 -7.58
C ASP A 101 -9.98 2.14 -6.73
N TYR A 102 -10.03 1.67 -5.47
CA TYR A 102 -8.89 1.58 -4.57
C TYR A 102 -8.57 0.12 -4.27
N TYR A 103 -7.29 -0.18 -4.06
CA TYR A 103 -6.81 -1.53 -3.79
C TYR A 103 -5.78 -1.56 -2.70
N ASN A 104 -5.74 -2.64 -1.92
CA ASN A 104 -4.57 -3.01 -1.16
C ASN A 104 -3.73 -4.04 -1.94
N PHE A 105 -2.46 -4.07 -1.60
CA PHE A 105 -1.47 -5.05 -2.02
C PHE A 105 -0.96 -5.79 -0.79
N ALA A 106 -0.92 -7.11 -0.86
CA ALA A 106 -0.30 -7.94 0.15
C ALA A 106 0.54 -9.03 -0.50
N ALA A 107 1.77 -9.22 -0.02
CA ALA A 107 2.66 -10.30 -0.47
C ALA A 107 3.49 -10.83 0.69
N LEU A 108 3.84 -12.11 0.60
CA LEU A 108 4.78 -12.76 1.51
C LEU A 108 6.01 -13.21 0.72
N SER A 109 7.17 -13.02 1.28
CA SER A 109 8.42 -13.54 0.74
C SER A 109 9.20 -14.26 1.82
N PHE A 110 9.88 -15.35 1.43
CA PHE A 110 10.73 -16.13 2.33
C PHE A 110 12.18 -16.01 1.87
N GLY A 111 13.07 -15.78 2.81
CA GLY A 111 14.50 -15.65 2.57
C GLY A 111 15.18 -14.95 3.74
N ALA A 112 16.50 -15.11 3.86
CA ALA A 112 17.30 -14.43 4.88
C ALA A 112 17.43 -12.94 4.50
N GLN A 113 16.48 -12.13 4.90
CA GLN A 113 16.44 -10.69 4.64
C GLN A 113 16.02 -9.98 5.92
N ALA A 114 16.93 -9.29 6.56
CA ALA A 114 16.61 -8.45 7.72
C ALA A 114 16.52 -7.00 7.28
N GLY A 115 15.43 -6.32 7.64
CA GLY A 115 15.31 -4.90 7.40
C GLY A 115 13.88 -4.44 7.08
N ALA A 116 13.83 -3.18 6.69
CA ALA A 116 12.62 -2.54 6.17
C ALA A 116 12.93 -1.84 4.84
N GLU A 117 11.97 -1.87 3.93
CA GLU A 117 12.04 -1.22 2.62
C GLU A 117 10.73 -0.50 2.33
N LYS A 118 10.84 0.61 1.63
CA LYS A 118 9.71 1.29 0.99
C LYS A 118 9.98 1.36 -0.50
N THR A 119 8.99 1.00 -1.31
CA THR A 119 9.06 1.08 -2.77
C THR A 119 7.71 1.49 -3.34
N SER A 120 7.70 1.97 -4.59
CA SER A 120 6.48 2.26 -5.34
C SER A 120 6.30 1.23 -6.45
N LEU A 121 5.03 0.89 -6.75
CA LEU A 121 4.67 -0.03 -7.81
C LEU A 121 3.60 0.61 -8.70
N LEU A 122 3.79 0.51 -10.02
CA LEU A 122 2.79 0.87 -11.02
C LEU A 122 2.47 -0.37 -11.84
N LEU A 123 1.22 -0.83 -11.80
CA LEU A 123 0.68 -1.82 -12.72
C LEU A 123 0.03 -1.10 -13.90
N LEU A 124 0.49 -1.41 -15.10
CA LEU A 124 -0.03 -0.86 -16.36
C LEU A 124 -0.80 -1.95 -17.10
N PHE A 125 -2.06 -1.69 -17.43
CA PHE A 125 -2.93 -2.60 -18.18
C PHE A 125 -3.00 -2.16 -19.64
N ASN A 126 -2.40 -2.95 -20.55
CA ASN A 126 -2.32 -2.64 -21.98
C ASN A 126 -3.52 -3.16 -22.78
N SER A 127 -4.36 -4.04 -22.19
CA SER A 127 -5.56 -4.56 -22.84
C SER A 127 -6.81 -4.40 -21.98
N ASP A 128 -7.97 -4.25 -22.64
CA ASP A 128 -9.24 -4.14 -21.97
C ASP A 128 -9.59 -5.42 -21.19
N ASP A 129 -9.22 -6.59 -21.71
CA ASP A 129 -9.42 -7.88 -21.04
C ASP A 129 -8.61 -7.96 -19.75
N ALA A 130 -7.34 -7.54 -19.77
CA ALA A 130 -6.49 -7.55 -18.58
C ALA A 130 -7.05 -6.63 -17.49
N LEU A 131 -7.47 -5.41 -17.83
CA LEU A 131 -8.09 -4.47 -16.91
C LEU A 131 -9.42 -5.00 -16.37
N THR A 132 -10.26 -5.55 -17.25
CA THR A 132 -11.58 -6.07 -16.87
C THR A 132 -11.46 -7.27 -15.94
N ASN A 133 -10.55 -8.21 -16.23
CA ASN A 133 -10.30 -9.38 -15.39
C ASN A 133 -9.75 -8.98 -14.02
N PHE A 134 -8.82 -8.01 -13.99
CA PHE A 134 -8.31 -7.46 -12.74
C PHE A 134 -9.44 -6.87 -11.87
N ARG A 135 -10.31 -6.04 -12.45
CA ARG A 135 -11.41 -5.38 -11.72
C ARG A 135 -12.51 -6.31 -11.25
N LYS A 136 -12.76 -7.41 -11.98
CA LYS A 136 -13.79 -8.40 -11.63
C LYS A 136 -13.34 -9.39 -10.55
N ALA A 137 -12.04 -9.59 -10.39
CA ALA A 137 -11.52 -10.52 -9.39
C ALA A 137 -11.77 -9.96 -7.98
N PRO A 138 -12.40 -10.72 -7.08
CA PRO A 138 -12.57 -10.30 -5.68
C PRO A 138 -11.24 -10.20 -4.92
N GLY A 139 -10.19 -10.82 -5.48
CA GLY A 139 -8.81 -10.73 -5.05
C GLY A 139 -7.94 -11.26 -6.17
N PHE A 140 -7.27 -10.37 -6.90
CA PHE A 140 -6.40 -10.71 -8.02
C PHE A 140 -5.04 -11.20 -7.51
N GLU A 141 -4.64 -12.41 -7.89
CA GLU A 141 -3.38 -13.04 -7.49
C GLU A 141 -2.43 -13.19 -8.69
N VAL A 142 -1.24 -12.60 -8.56
CA VAL A 142 -0.21 -12.62 -9.62
C VAL A 142 0.37 -14.04 -9.77
N GLY A 143 0.34 -14.54 -11.00
CA GLY A 143 0.80 -15.89 -11.35
C GLY A 143 -0.28 -16.96 -11.24
N VAL A 144 -1.48 -16.60 -10.73
CA VAL A 144 -2.68 -17.44 -10.73
C VAL A 144 -3.71 -16.87 -11.70
N ASP A 145 -4.15 -15.63 -11.49
CA ASP A 145 -5.17 -14.98 -12.33
C ASP A 145 -4.59 -14.42 -13.63
N ALA A 146 -3.35 -13.94 -13.60
CA ALA A 146 -2.59 -13.56 -14.79
C ALA A 146 -1.08 -13.49 -14.54
N ASN A 147 -0.33 -13.52 -15.64
CA ASN A 147 1.09 -13.22 -15.64
C ASN A 147 1.31 -11.70 -15.73
N VAL A 148 2.22 -11.22 -14.87
CA VAL A 148 2.63 -9.81 -14.81
C VAL A 148 4.12 -9.74 -15.15
N THR A 149 4.48 -8.90 -16.11
CA THR A 149 5.89 -8.67 -16.47
C THR A 149 6.49 -7.61 -15.56
N LEU A 150 7.42 -8.02 -14.70
CA LEU A 150 8.11 -7.13 -13.78
C LEU A 150 9.22 -6.35 -14.48
N ILE A 151 9.24 -5.04 -14.24
CA ILE A 151 10.25 -4.10 -14.71
C ILE A 151 10.73 -3.27 -13.52
N THR A 152 11.99 -3.45 -13.14
CA THR A 152 12.61 -2.63 -12.09
C THR A 152 13.30 -1.43 -12.73
N ILE A 153 12.88 -0.23 -12.33
CA ILE A 153 13.46 1.02 -12.82
C ILE A 153 14.68 1.36 -11.97
N GLY A 154 15.84 1.23 -12.59
CA GLY A 154 17.13 1.64 -12.03
C GLY A 154 17.33 3.16 -12.01
N GLU A 155 18.55 3.59 -11.71
CA GLU A 155 18.91 5.03 -11.65
C GLU A 155 18.78 5.75 -13.01
N THR A 156 19.04 5.05 -14.12
CA THR A 156 18.98 5.59 -15.48
C THR A 156 17.56 5.75 -16.01
N GLY A 157 16.54 5.19 -15.34
CA GLY A 157 15.14 5.21 -15.79
C GLY A 157 14.87 4.36 -17.05
N SER A 158 15.86 3.65 -17.57
CA SER A 158 15.71 2.82 -18.77
C SER A 158 15.11 1.46 -18.44
N PHE A 159 14.36 0.90 -19.36
CA PHE A 159 13.86 -0.47 -19.34
C PHE A 159 13.87 -1.07 -20.76
N ASP A 160 13.77 -2.39 -20.82
CA ASP A 160 13.70 -3.14 -22.08
C ASP A 160 12.34 -2.91 -22.76
N SER A 161 12.32 -2.10 -23.81
CA SER A 161 11.12 -1.74 -24.57
C SER A 161 10.46 -2.93 -25.28
N THR A 162 11.17 -4.05 -25.47
CA THR A 162 10.58 -5.26 -26.08
C THR A 162 9.47 -5.84 -25.20
N LYS A 163 9.48 -5.53 -23.91
CA LYS A 163 8.46 -5.95 -22.94
C LYS A 163 7.20 -5.08 -22.97
N ALA A 164 7.22 -3.92 -23.62
CA ALA A 164 6.12 -2.94 -23.58
C ALA A 164 4.77 -3.49 -24.09
N GLY A 165 4.79 -4.47 -24.99
CA GLY A 165 3.56 -5.09 -25.53
C GLY A 165 2.87 -6.14 -24.65
N GLN A 166 3.38 -6.41 -23.45
CA GLN A 166 2.75 -7.39 -22.54
C GLN A 166 1.42 -6.87 -21.98
N PRO A 167 0.42 -7.75 -21.76
CA PRO A 167 -0.92 -7.33 -21.28
C PRO A 167 -0.90 -6.58 -19.94
N ILE A 168 -0.01 -6.98 -19.01
CA ILE A 168 0.18 -6.32 -17.72
C ILE A 168 1.67 -6.13 -17.46
N LEU A 169 2.06 -4.87 -17.27
CA LEU A 169 3.41 -4.50 -16.85
C LEU A 169 3.40 -4.01 -15.41
N ALA A 170 4.41 -4.38 -14.65
CA ALA A 170 4.63 -3.88 -13.29
C ALA A 170 5.96 -3.14 -13.21
N PHE A 171 5.91 -1.84 -13.04
CA PHE A 171 7.09 -1.00 -12.84
C PHE A 171 7.35 -0.81 -11.35
N VAL A 172 8.53 -1.20 -10.90
CA VAL A 172 9.01 -0.98 -9.52
C VAL A 172 10.02 0.15 -9.53
N PHE A 173 9.78 1.17 -8.71
CA PHE A 173 10.61 2.38 -8.65
C PHE A 173 10.61 3.00 -7.25
N GLY A 174 11.45 4.03 -7.04
CA GLY A 174 11.49 4.78 -5.78
C GLY A 174 11.96 3.96 -4.56
N GLN A 175 12.76 2.93 -4.78
CA GLN A 175 13.24 2.05 -3.73
C GLN A 175 14.08 2.80 -2.69
N ARG A 176 13.77 2.58 -1.40
CA ARG A 176 14.51 3.09 -0.25
C ARG A 176 14.57 2.00 0.82
N GLY A 177 15.75 1.73 1.34
CA GLY A 177 15.97 0.72 2.38
C GLY A 177 17.04 -0.31 2.01
N LEU A 178 17.22 -1.30 2.88
CA LEU A 178 18.28 -2.30 2.78
C LEU A 178 17.88 -3.59 2.05
N MET A 179 16.59 -3.76 1.75
CA MET A 179 16.07 -4.96 1.08
C MET A 179 15.80 -4.63 -0.38
N ALA A 180 16.31 -5.46 -1.29
CA ALA A 180 16.10 -5.26 -2.72
C ALA A 180 14.91 -6.10 -3.22
N GLY A 181 13.97 -5.42 -3.89
CA GLY A 181 12.99 -6.04 -4.78
C GLY A 181 11.59 -6.28 -4.20
N VAL A 182 10.61 -6.12 -5.09
CA VAL A 182 9.21 -6.46 -4.86
C VAL A 182 8.98 -7.92 -5.25
N THR A 183 8.31 -8.66 -4.41
CA THR A 183 7.83 -10.01 -4.74
C THR A 183 6.43 -9.88 -5.34
N LEU A 184 6.28 -10.20 -6.63
CA LEU A 184 4.96 -10.19 -7.29
C LEU A 184 4.32 -11.56 -7.34
N LYS A 185 5.08 -12.65 -7.49
CA LYS A 185 4.51 -14.01 -7.54
C LYS A 185 3.81 -14.33 -6.23
N GLY A 186 2.51 -14.66 -6.31
CA GLY A 186 1.65 -14.89 -5.16
C GLY A 186 1.24 -13.61 -4.42
N ALA A 187 1.54 -12.44 -4.98
CA ALA A 187 1.02 -11.18 -4.46
C ALA A 187 -0.46 -11.04 -4.78
N LYS A 188 -1.22 -10.55 -3.81
CA LYS A 188 -2.67 -10.38 -3.92
C LYS A 188 -3.05 -8.90 -3.88
N PHE A 189 -3.88 -8.51 -4.83
CA PHE A 189 -4.54 -7.21 -4.88
C PHE A 189 -6.01 -7.39 -4.52
N THR A 190 -6.48 -6.69 -3.50
CA THR A 190 -7.88 -6.76 -3.06
C THR A 190 -8.50 -5.37 -3.15
N LYS A 191 -9.68 -5.28 -3.77
CA LYS A 191 -10.42 -4.03 -3.86
C LYS A 191 -10.83 -3.56 -2.47
N LEU A 192 -10.66 -2.26 -2.23
CA LEU A 192 -11.11 -1.57 -1.01
C LEU A 192 -12.44 -0.88 -1.29
N ASP A 193 -13.34 -0.93 -0.32
CA ASP A 193 -14.59 -0.18 -0.33
C ASP A 193 -14.29 1.23 0.23
N ARG A 194 -14.17 2.19 -0.67
CA ARG A 194 -13.82 3.59 -0.35
C ARG A 194 -14.60 4.57 -1.25
N ASP A 195 -15.87 4.21 -1.52
CA ASP A 195 -16.79 5.04 -2.30
C ASP A 195 -17.37 6.19 -1.47
#